data_9f963b3e1cf901e6096c5e0db5f4e463
#
_entry.id   9f963b3e1cf901e6096c5e0db5f4e463
#
_cell.length_a   1.000
_cell.length_b   1.000
_cell.length_c   1.000
_cell.angle_alpha   90.00
_cell.angle_beta   90.00
_cell.angle_gamma   90.00
#
_symmetry.space_group_name_H-M   'P 1'
#
loop_
_entity.id
_entity.type
_entity.pdbx_description
1 polymer ?
#
loop_
_entity_poly.entity_id
_entity_poly.type
_entity_poly.pdbx_seq_one_letter_code
_entity_poly.pdbx_strand_id
1 'polypeptide(L)'
;MKKISKITRNVVQIAVLGIFLFATAPLFAAGLVKQNIDTTDAMATLNNFDRGFYTPQVLHLKPSGGKPIENPSSKLLHLRAEISEFSSHAWLGIDTTGGKKDTTWGKNQDLTEDALNVLQTTFDNIRENKGFVIVRICYDPWYNGRSNVTPDHEWVLKHVKQLAPVLSKNTDVIVALEMGMHGAYGEMHSDTNITYDRVAEAVNLMLRNTPPELKILTRTGNYSAKVLGFDNWGVDFNIDGEKFAEIAKAKGDTMYRVGMFNDGYLGTQYDYGTWGADCKTSICREEGVAWLEKYGINTPYGGEALTTASGYQIINTPEFLAYEGFRTHTSYLNIQWNNNLIDSWKKTLFKQKDFDYDPSRVDSLTGFKYINDHLGYRFVLREAWMSDTVGSDRILRAKVRIQNVGFGNLTWNAPVRLAVLDDLEGSDLEMCPTPTYYDLPDIDSRDIHSRTISIAGGDTVMTFDGNNEIEISAKIKGNNKTRYQVYLKIGDIAFANRIPSGIGSCGIEQPAAYLGKIYFDESVKSSINPRTLPSGTAQKKNAPFVQRERHNAIIRDGEKRYRANGATSR
;
A
#
# COMPACT_ATOMS: atom_id res chain seq x y z
N MET A 1 -69.27 32.68 -5.51
CA MET A 1 -69.09 31.95 -4.25
C MET A 1 -69.06 30.46 -4.52
N LYS A 2 -67.87 29.85 -4.66
CA LYS A 2 -67.56 28.41 -4.62
C LYS A 2 -66.14 28.23 -5.17
N LYS A 3 -65.16 28.43 -4.32
CA LYS A 3 -63.74 27.99 -4.56
C LYS A 3 -62.89 28.40 -3.34
N ILE A 4 -63.19 27.90 -2.16
CA ILE A 4 -62.27 27.89 -1.01
C ILE A 4 -62.67 26.65 -0.18
N SER A 5 -62.21 25.49 -0.47
CA SER A 5 -62.21 24.35 0.45
C SER A 5 -61.42 23.15 -0.11
N LYS A 6 -60.11 23.34 -0.42
CA LYS A 6 -59.26 22.21 -0.76
C LYS A 6 -57.79 22.39 -0.37
N ILE A 7 -57.45 23.35 0.49
CA ILE A 7 -56.06 23.61 0.90
C ILE A 7 -55.78 23.23 2.37
N THR A 8 -56.73 22.76 3.12
CA THR A 8 -56.55 22.52 4.56
C THR A 8 -56.51 21.04 4.95
N ARG A 9 -56.28 20.12 4.02
CA ARG A 9 -56.18 18.68 4.34
C ARG A 9 -54.79 18.03 4.08
N ASN A 10 -53.83 18.76 3.53
CA ASN A 10 -52.50 18.21 3.22
C ASN A 10 -51.38 18.74 4.13
N VAL A 11 -51.67 19.45 5.21
CA VAL A 11 -50.65 20.00 6.12
C VAL A 11 -50.56 19.20 7.43
N VAL A 12 -51.46 18.25 7.70
CA VAL A 12 -51.43 17.46 8.94
C VAL A 12 -50.82 16.05 8.77
N GLN A 13 -50.47 15.62 7.55
CA GLN A 13 -49.81 14.31 7.34
C GLN A 13 -48.30 14.36 7.14
N ILE A 14 -47.65 15.53 7.19
CA ILE A 14 -46.19 15.68 7.09
C ILE A 14 -45.51 15.88 8.47
N ALA A 15 -46.31 16.00 9.55
CA ALA A 15 -45.74 16.25 10.88
C ALA A 15 -45.59 15.00 11.77
N VAL A 16 -45.82 13.79 11.29
CA VAL A 16 -45.72 12.56 12.10
C VAL A 16 -44.67 11.54 11.55
N LEU A 17 -43.99 11.84 10.45
CA LEU A 17 -42.88 10.99 9.93
C LEU A 17 -41.48 11.61 10.16
N GLY A 18 -41.36 12.63 11.00
CA GLY A 18 -40.15 13.40 11.28
C GLY A 18 -39.45 13.10 12.61
N ILE A 19 -39.83 12.07 13.35
CA ILE A 19 -39.22 11.80 14.66
C ILE A 19 -38.98 10.28 14.81
N PHE A 20 -38.08 9.71 14.05
CA PHE A 20 -37.38 8.48 14.39
C PHE A 20 -36.12 8.33 13.51
N LEU A 21 -35.33 9.38 13.37
CA LEU A 21 -33.92 9.31 13.06
C LEU A 21 -33.18 9.74 14.34
N PHE A 22 -33.38 9.00 15.41
CA PHE A 22 -32.43 9.04 16.50
C PHE A 22 -31.14 8.37 15.97
N ALA A 23 -30.16 9.23 15.79
CA ALA A 23 -28.78 8.86 15.79
C ALA A 23 -28.55 7.68 16.75
N THR A 24 -28.24 6.52 16.20
CA THR A 24 -27.43 5.54 16.89
C THR A 24 -26.00 6.15 16.95
N ALA A 25 -25.83 7.20 17.77
CA ALA A 25 -24.50 7.51 18.27
C ALA A 25 -24.03 6.23 18.96
N PRO A 26 -22.86 5.71 18.65
CA PRO A 26 -22.42 4.46 19.22
C PRO A 26 -22.41 4.60 20.74
N LEU A 27 -23.09 3.71 21.42
CA LEU A 27 -23.12 3.60 22.89
C LEU A 27 -21.73 3.40 23.51
N PHE A 28 -20.70 3.28 22.67
CA PHE A 28 -19.29 3.10 23.02
C PHE A 28 -18.63 4.34 23.62
N ALA A 29 -19.12 5.55 23.31
CA ALA A 29 -18.44 6.79 23.68
C ALA A 29 -18.66 7.23 25.14
N ALA A 30 -19.63 6.65 25.85
CA ALA A 30 -19.91 7.00 27.23
C ALA A 30 -18.90 6.30 28.16
N GLY A 31 -17.91 7.06 28.68
CA GLY A 31 -16.92 6.59 29.67
C GLY A 31 -15.49 6.47 29.15
N LEU A 32 -15.21 6.82 27.89
CA LEU A 32 -13.84 6.91 27.40
C LEU A 32 -13.25 8.29 27.70
N VAL A 33 -12.03 8.31 28.24
CA VAL A 33 -11.27 9.52 28.55
C VAL A 33 -10.23 9.75 27.47
N LYS A 34 -10.15 10.98 26.95
CA LYS A 34 -9.10 11.36 25.98
C LYS A 34 -7.75 11.30 26.67
N GLN A 35 -6.83 10.57 26.05
CA GLN A 35 -5.50 10.36 26.56
C GLN A 35 -4.57 11.51 26.15
N ASN A 36 -3.64 11.86 27.05
CA ASN A 36 -2.58 12.82 26.77
C ASN A 36 -1.39 12.09 26.11
N ILE A 37 -1.34 12.13 24.79
CA ILE A 37 -0.34 11.46 23.96
C ILE A 37 0.35 12.47 23.05
N ASP A 38 1.55 12.14 22.56
CA ASP A 38 2.15 12.91 21.46
C ASP A 38 1.37 12.60 20.17
N THR A 39 0.81 13.65 19.56
CA THR A 39 -0.03 13.58 18.37
C THR A 39 0.67 14.07 17.10
N THR A 40 1.98 14.41 17.21
CA THR A 40 2.75 15.01 16.13
C THR A 40 3.70 14.00 15.49
N ASP A 41 4.02 14.22 14.22
CA ASP A 41 5.11 13.52 13.55
C ASP A 41 6.45 14.00 14.11
N ALA A 42 7.27 13.06 14.57
CA ALA A 42 8.60 13.33 15.09
C ALA A 42 9.63 13.68 14.01
N MET A 43 9.26 13.58 12.73
CA MET A 43 10.14 13.75 11.56
C MET A 43 11.35 12.79 11.55
N ALA A 44 11.23 11.67 12.24
CA ALA A 44 12.24 10.61 12.24
C ALA A 44 12.09 9.70 11.02
N THR A 45 13.21 9.16 10.54
CA THR A 45 13.19 8.09 9.53
C THR A 45 12.71 6.79 10.17
N LEU A 46 11.73 6.14 9.56
CA LEU A 46 11.10 4.92 10.08
C LEU A 46 11.65 3.67 9.37
N ASN A 47 11.79 2.59 10.12
CA ASN A 47 12.24 1.29 9.62
C ASN A 47 11.05 0.43 9.14
N ASN A 48 10.22 0.97 8.25
CA ASN A 48 9.15 0.24 7.57
C ASN A 48 9.69 -0.26 6.23
N PHE A 49 9.99 -1.55 6.13
CA PHE A 49 10.81 -2.09 5.05
C PHE A 49 10.02 -2.57 3.83
N ASP A 50 8.70 -2.57 3.89
CA ASP A 50 7.81 -2.90 2.77
C ASP A 50 7.54 -1.71 1.84
N ARG A 51 8.27 -0.61 2.02
CA ARG A 51 8.16 0.65 1.28
C ARG A 51 9.49 1.42 1.28
N GLY A 52 9.62 2.46 0.47
CA GLY A 52 10.78 3.33 0.49
C GLY A 52 11.76 3.11 -0.67
N PHE A 53 13.01 3.45 -0.47
CA PHE A 53 14.03 3.20 -1.48
C PHE A 53 14.43 1.72 -1.51
N TYR A 54 14.47 1.15 -2.73
CA TYR A 54 14.93 -0.23 -2.96
C TYR A 54 16.29 -0.28 -3.64
N THR A 55 16.94 -1.46 -3.57
CA THR A 55 18.09 -1.81 -4.41
C THR A 55 17.74 -2.99 -5.31
N PRO A 56 18.16 -3.01 -6.59
CA PRO A 56 17.93 -4.14 -7.48
C PRO A 56 18.96 -5.25 -7.25
N GLN A 57 18.53 -6.50 -7.43
CA GLN A 57 19.41 -7.66 -7.47
C GLN A 57 18.89 -8.70 -8.47
N VAL A 58 19.77 -9.20 -9.32
CA VAL A 58 19.41 -10.18 -10.36
C VAL A 58 19.51 -11.60 -9.82
N LEU A 59 18.48 -12.39 -10.08
CA LEU A 59 18.41 -13.82 -9.84
C LEU A 59 18.35 -14.56 -11.16
N HIS A 60 19.36 -15.37 -11.46
CA HIS A 60 19.39 -16.19 -12.67
C HIS A 60 18.76 -17.55 -12.40
N LEU A 61 17.57 -17.78 -12.95
CA LEU A 61 16.89 -19.06 -12.91
C LEU A 61 17.21 -19.87 -14.17
N LYS A 62 17.73 -21.07 -13.97
CA LYS A 62 18.21 -21.95 -15.04
C LYS A 62 17.49 -23.29 -15.00
N PRO A 63 17.47 -24.06 -16.10
CA PRO A 63 16.94 -25.42 -16.06
C PRO A 63 17.59 -26.34 -15.01
N SER A 64 18.84 -26.09 -14.66
CA SER A 64 19.56 -26.76 -13.56
C SER A 64 19.35 -26.11 -12.19
N GLY A 65 18.39 -25.19 -12.03
CA GLY A 65 18.09 -24.41 -10.85
C GLY A 65 18.75 -23.04 -10.87
N GLY A 66 20.01 -22.95 -10.54
CA GLY A 66 20.74 -21.70 -10.35
C GLY A 66 21.19 -21.53 -8.89
N LYS A 67 21.52 -20.30 -8.51
CA LYS A 67 21.94 -19.98 -7.14
C LYS A 67 20.96 -19.01 -6.50
N PRO A 68 20.33 -19.35 -5.36
CA PRO A 68 19.42 -18.44 -4.67
C PRO A 68 20.17 -17.23 -4.12
N ILE A 69 19.44 -16.12 -3.91
CA ILE A 69 19.97 -14.96 -3.20
C ILE A 69 20.02 -15.28 -1.71
N GLU A 70 21.21 -15.50 -1.18
CA GLU A 70 21.43 -15.80 0.24
C GLU A 70 21.44 -14.52 1.09
N ASN A 71 22.00 -13.43 0.54
CA ASN A 71 22.16 -12.16 1.22
C ASN A 71 21.50 -11.04 0.41
N PRO A 72 20.24 -10.68 0.71
CA PRO A 72 19.59 -9.54 0.08
C PRO A 72 20.36 -8.24 0.30
N SER A 73 20.52 -7.45 -0.76
CA SER A 73 21.30 -6.20 -0.74
C SER A 73 20.64 -5.07 0.05
N SER A 74 19.34 -5.19 0.32
CA SER A 74 18.55 -4.25 1.12
C SER A 74 17.33 -4.93 1.74
N LYS A 75 16.68 -4.24 2.68
CA LYS A 75 15.43 -4.73 3.30
C LYS A 75 14.23 -4.65 2.36
N LEU A 76 14.21 -3.69 1.45
CA LEU A 76 13.31 -3.68 0.29
C LEU A 76 14.14 -3.98 -0.94
N LEU A 77 13.97 -5.18 -1.48
CA LEU A 77 14.70 -5.67 -2.64
C LEU A 77 13.82 -5.54 -3.90
N HIS A 78 14.39 -5.11 -5.03
CA HIS A 78 13.79 -5.34 -6.33
C HIS A 78 14.43 -6.58 -6.95
N LEU A 79 13.71 -7.70 -6.88
CA LEU A 79 14.16 -8.98 -7.38
C LEU A 79 13.92 -9.06 -8.90
N ARG A 80 15.01 -8.98 -9.65
CA ARG A 80 15.02 -9.13 -11.11
C ARG A 80 15.29 -10.60 -11.43
N ALA A 81 14.22 -11.41 -11.42
CA ALA A 81 14.32 -12.85 -11.72
C ALA A 81 14.37 -13.08 -13.23
N GLU A 82 15.51 -13.50 -13.72
CA GLU A 82 15.78 -13.72 -15.15
C GLU A 82 15.58 -15.19 -15.49
N ILE A 83 14.75 -15.46 -16.51
CA ILE A 83 14.39 -16.79 -17.03
C ILE A 83 14.72 -16.92 -18.53
N SER A 84 15.79 -16.28 -19.00
CA SER A 84 16.16 -16.24 -20.41
C SER A 84 16.44 -17.62 -21.01
N GLU A 85 16.99 -18.55 -20.23
CA GLU A 85 17.25 -19.93 -20.69
C GLU A 85 15.98 -20.71 -21.04
N PHE A 86 14.80 -20.20 -20.65
CA PHE A 86 13.47 -20.77 -20.96
C PHE A 86 12.79 -20.11 -22.16
N SER A 87 13.52 -19.27 -22.94
CA SER A 87 13.02 -18.65 -24.17
C SER A 87 13.94 -18.93 -25.34
N SER A 88 13.42 -19.55 -26.41
CA SER A 88 14.17 -19.76 -27.64
C SER A 88 14.55 -18.46 -28.36
N HIS A 89 13.97 -17.33 -27.99
CA HIS A 89 14.27 -16.01 -28.53
C HIS A 89 15.36 -15.26 -27.76
N ALA A 90 15.72 -15.74 -26.57
CA ALA A 90 16.74 -15.10 -25.76
C ALA A 90 18.15 -15.55 -26.20
N TRP A 91 18.93 -14.61 -26.73
CA TRP A 91 20.33 -14.84 -27.01
C TRP A 91 21.16 -14.75 -25.73
N LEU A 92 21.78 -15.86 -25.33
CA LEU A 92 22.52 -15.99 -24.07
C LEU A 92 24.01 -15.62 -24.20
N GLY A 93 24.53 -15.54 -25.41
CA GLY A 93 25.93 -15.20 -25.64
C GLY A 93 26.60 -16.08 -26.70
N ILE A 94 27.92 -16.04 -26.66
CA ILE A 94 28.78 -16.90 -27.51
C ILE A 94 29.52 -17.87 -26.59
N ASP A 95 29.30 -19.16 -26.79
CA ASP A 95 30.10 -20.19 -26.16
C ASP A 95 31.41 -20.36 -26.93
N THR A 96 32.53 -20.23 -26.22
CA THR A 96 33.89 -20.43 -26.78
C THR A 96 34.51 -21.71 -26.28
N THR A 97 33.76 -22.58 -25.62
CA THR A 97 34.27 -23.86 -25.08
C THR A 97 34.71 -24.76 -26.22
N GLY A 98 35.90 -25.32 -26.10
CA GLY A 98 36.49 -26.20 -27.12
C GLY A 98 37.02 -25.49 -28.38
N GLY A 99 37.21 -24.15 -28.34
CA GLY A 99 37.83 -23.37 -29.43
C GLY A 99 36.88 -23.05 -30.59
N LYS A 100 35.60 -23.39 -30.48
CA LYS A 100 34.53 -22.97 -31.40
C LYS A 100 33.81 -21.77 -30.84
N LYS A 101 33.31 -20.90 -31.74
CA LYS A 101 32.42 -19.80 -31.37
C LYS A 101 30.98 -20.19 -31.74
N ASP A 102 30.28 -20.80 -30.82
CA ASP A 102 28.89 -21.17 -31.02
C ASP A 102 27.94 -20.15 -30.33
N THR A 103 26.96 -19.67 -31.06
CA THR A 103 25.92 -18.78 -30.50
C THR A 103 24.96 -19.60 -29.64
N THR A 104 24.85 -19.20 -28.39
CA THR A 104 23.95 -19.87 -27.42
C THR A 104 22.63 -19.15 -27.31
N TRP A 105 21.56 -19.89 -27.40
CA TRP A 105 20.17 -19.42 -27.23
C TRP A 105 19.49 -20.21 -26.12
N GLY A 106 18.51 -19.60 -25.49
CA GLY A 106 17.59 -20.32 -24.61
C GLY A 106 16.73 -21.31 -25.39
N LYS A 107 15.87 -22.04 -24.71
CA LYS A 107 14.97 -23.02 -25.29
C LYS A 107 13.58 -22.88 -24.71
N ASN A 108 12.56 -22.94 -25.56
CA ASN A 108 11.18 -23.03 -25.09
C ASN A 108 10.98 -24.37 -24.37
N GLN A 109 10.85 -24.33 -23.06
CA GLN A 109 10.69 -25.49 -22.18
C GLN A 109 10.00 -25.07 -20.89
N ASP A 110 9.48 -26.03 -20.14
CA ASP A 110 8.88 -25.78 -18.84
C ASP A 110 9.91 -25.24 -17.85
N LEU A 111 9.46 -24.36 -16.94
CA LEU A 111 10.24 -24.04 -15.76
C LEU A 111 10.43 -25.31 -14.93
N THR A 112 11.67 -25.64 -14.64
CA THR A 112 12.00 -26.84 -13.88
C THR A 112 11.67 -26.66 -12.41
N GLU A 113 11.45 -27.79 -11.71
CA GLU A 113 11.29 -27.78 -10.25
C GLU A 113 12.50 -27.14 -9.55
N ASP A 114 13.72 -27.43 -10.04
CA ASP A 114 14.95 -26.84 -9.52
C ASP A 114 14.95 -25.30 -9.62
N ALA A 115 14.52 -24.74 -10.75
CA ALA A 115 14.41 -23.28 -10.92
C ALA A 115 13.36 -22.69 -9.97
N LEU A 116 12.20 -23.33 -9.83
CA LEU A 116 11.14 -22.88 -8.92
C LEU A 116 11.56 -23.00 -7.44
N ASN A 117 12.33 -24.01 -7.08
CA ASN A 117 12.89 -24.17 -5.74
C ASN A 117 13.94 -23.09 -5.42
N VAL A 118 14.77 -22.69 -6.39
CA VAL A 118 15.72 -21.56 -6.22
C VAL A 118 14.95 -20.26 -5.97
N LEU A 119 13.86 -20.02 -6.69
CA LEU A 119 13.01 -18.85 -6.47
C LEU A 119 12.36 -18.89 -5.07
N GLN A 120 11.82 -20.05 -4.65
CA GLN A 120 11.26 -20.24 -3.31
C GLN A 120 12.31 -20.00 -2.22
N THR A 121 13.49 -20.60 -2.34
CA THR A 121 14.59 -20.41 -1.37
C THR A 121 15.00 -18.94 -1.28
N THR A 122 14.98 -18.21 -2.39
CA THR A 122 15.25 -16.76 -2.38
C THR A 122 14.21 -16.02 -1.55
N PHE A 123 12.91 -16.34 -1.68
CA PHE A 123 11.88 -15.73 -0.83
C PHE A 123 12.03 -16.10 0.65
N ASP A 124 12.43 -17.33 0.95
CA ASP A 124 12.67 -17.77 2.32
C ASP A 124 13.84 -17.00 2.95
N ASN A 125 14.93 -16.81 2.22
CA ASN A 125 16.07 -16.01 2.67
C ASN A 125 15.69 -14.52 2.89
N ILE A 126 14.85 -13.94 2.02
CA ILE A 126 14.32 -12.57 2.20
C ILE A 126 13.51 -12.50 3.50
N ARG A 127 12.64 -13.48 3.76
CA ARG A 127 11.82 -13.56 4.97
C ARG A 127 12.67 -13.69 6.23
N GLU A 128 13.67 -14.57 6.24
CA GLU A 128 14.62 -14.74 7.35
C GLU A 128 15.37 -13.45 7.67
N ASN A 129 15.71 -12.67 6.63
CA ASN A 129 16.33 -11.35 6.76
C ASN A 129 15.33 -10.24 7.16
N LYS A 130 14.06 -10.56 7.44
CA LYS A 130 12.99 -9.59 7.73
C LYS A 130 12.89 -8.52 6.62
N GLY A 131 13.03 -8.94 5.37
CA GLY A 131 12.97 -8.10 4.18
C GLY A 131 11.66 -8.27 3.42
N PHE A 132 11.48 -7.39 2.44
CA PHE A 132 10.36 -7.40 1.50
C PHE A 132 10.89 -7.30 0.07
N VAL A 133 10.05 -7.65 -0.90
CA VAL A 133 10.49 -7.74 -2.29
C VAL A 133 9.45 -7.23 -3.28
N ILE A 134 9.91 -6.44 -4.24
CA ILE A 134 9.20 -6.18 -5.50
C ILE A 134 9.75 -7.17 -6.50
N VAL A 135 8.90 -7.98 -7.12
CA VAL A 135 9.32 -9.06 -8.02
C VAL A 135 9.09 -8.63 -9.46
N ARG A 136 10.12 -8.73 -10.30
CA ARG A 136 9.99 -8.63 -11.76
C ARG A 136 10.64 -9.86 -12.38
N ILE A 137 9.88 -10.60 -13.19
CA ILE A 137 10.37 -11.81 -13.87
C ILE A 137 10.41 -11.54 -15.37
N CYS A 138 11.54 -11.76 -16.04
CA CYS A 138 11.66 -11.51 -17.47
C CYS A 138 12.55 -12.51 -18.21
N TYR A 139 12.47 -12.47 -19.54
CA TYR A 139 13.33 -13.27 -20.43
C TYR A 139 14.57 -12.53 -20.91
N ASP A 140 14.82 -11.29 -20.47
CA ASP A 140 15.98 -10.52 -20.88
C ASP A 140 17.24 -10.98 -20.14
N PRO A 141 18.22 -11.57 -20.83
CA PRO A 141 19.44 -12.07 -20.21
C PRO A 141 20.18 -10.96 -19.46
N TRP A 142 20.39 -11.16 -18.15
CA TRP A 142 21.12 -10.25 -17.27
C TRP A 142 20.45 -8.86 -17.12
N TYR A 143 19.20 -8.68 -17.54
CA TYR A 143 18.56 -7.37 -17.59
C TYR A 143 19.39 -6.33 -18.36
N ASN A 144 19.86 -6.71 -19.56
CA ASN A 144 20.73 -5.87 -20.39
C ASN A 144 20.01 -5.09 -21.48
N GLY A 145 18.70 -5.08 -21.50
CA GLY A 145 17.90 -4.35 -22.50
C GLY A 145 17.89 -5.02 -23.88
N ARG A 146 17.99 -6.33 -23.92
CA ARG A 146 17.93 -7.07 -25.18
C ARG A 146 16.52 -7.09 -25.71
N SER A 147 16.37 -6.76 -26.99
CA SER A 147 15.10 -6.83 -27.71
C SER A 147 14.77 -8.24 -28.18
N ASN A 148 13.49 -8.49 -28.47
CA ASN A 148 12.96 -9.73 -29.01
C ASN A 148 13.35 -10.99 -28.21
N VAL A 149 13.21 -10.91 -26.88
CA VAL A 149 13.55 -12.00 -25.95
C VAL A 149 12.32 -12.81 -25.50
N THR A 150 11.13 -12.27 -25.71
CA THR A 150 9.87 -12.92 -25.30
C THR A 150 9.62 -14.16 -26.16
N PRO A 151 9.41 -15.34 -25.57
CA PRO A 151 9.07 -16.53 -26.34
C PRO A 151 7.68 -16.43 -26.97
N ASP A 152 7.30 -17.44 -27.74
CA ASP A 152 5.93 -17.56 -28.24
C ASP A 152 4.93 -17.48 -27.10
N HIS A 153 3.80 -16.85 -27.35
CA HIS A 153 2.83 -16.47 -26.31
C HIS A 153 2.34 -17.66 -25.48
N GLU A 154 2.20 -18.83 -26.07
CA GLU A 154 1.82 -20.05 -25.35
C GLU A 154 2.80 -20.42 -24.23
N TRP A 155 4.11 -20.16 -24.43
CA TRP A 155 5.13 -20.38 -23.41
C TRP A 155 5.05 -19.35 -22.30
N VAL A 156 4.78 -18.08 -22.64
CA VAL A 156 4.50 -17.05 -21.62
C VAL A 156 3.36 -17.49 -20.71
N LEU A 157 2.24 -17.93 -21.29
CA LEU A 157 1.08 -18.39 -20.51
C LEU A 157 1.38 -19.63 -19.67
N LYS A 158 2.22 -20.53 -20.18
CA LYS A 158 2.65 -21.73 -19.45
C LYS A 158 3.51 -21.38 -18.25
N HIS A 159 4.52 -20.51 -18.43
CA HIS A 159 5.38 -20.05 -17.35
C HIS A 159 4.60 -19.25 -16.30
N VAL A 160 3.63 -18.42 -16.71
CA VAL A 160 2.71 -17.73 -15.77
C VAL A 160 2.02 -18.73 -14.85
N LYS A 161 1.47 -19.84 -15.40
CA LYS A 161 0.83 -20.90 -14.60
C LYS A 161 1.79 -21.60 -13.65
N GLN A 162 3.06 -21.80 -14.07
CA GLN A 162 4.08 -22.45 -13.25
C GLN A 162 4.60 -21.53 -12.11
N LEU A 163 4.67 -20.22 -12.34
CA LEU A 163 5.10 -19.22 -11.36
C LEU A 163 4.02 -18.90 -10.31
N ALA A 164 2.76 -18.90 -10.71
CA ALA A 164 1.65 -18.48 -9.85
C ALA A 164 1.60 -19.19 -8.48
N PRO A 165 1.82 -20.52 -8.36
CA PRO A 165 1.83 -21.19 -7.05
C PRO A 165 2.95 -20.72 -6.12
N VAL A 166 4.15 -20.49 -6.65
CA VAL A 166 5.30 -19.99 -5.86
C VAL A 166 5.03 -18.57 -5.38
N LEU A 167 4.57 -17.69 -6.27
CA LEU A 167 4.22 -16.31 -5.93
C LEU A 167 3.10 -16.26 -4.89
N SER A 168 2.10 -17.13 -5.01
CA SER A 168 0.97 -17.20 -4.08
C SER A 168 1.34 -17.60 -2.65
N LYS A 169 2.38 -18.42 -2.50
CA LYS A 169 2.88 -18.84 -1.18
C LYS A 169 3.67 -17.75 -0.46
N ASN A 170 4.11 -16.71 -1.16
CA ASN A 170 5.06 -15.72 -0.66
C ASN A 170 4.50 -14.29 -0.63
N THR A 171 3.15 -14.15 -0.59
CA THR A 171 2.50 -12.84 -0.51
C THR A 171 2.79 -12.07 0.78
N ASP A 172 3.31 -12.72 1.80
CA ASP A 172 3.74 -12.13 3.05
C ASP A 172 5.03 -11.29 2.91
N VAL A 173 5.87 -11.58 1.92
CA VAL A 173 7.09 -10.82 1.63
C VAL A 173 7.04 -10.08 0.29
N ILE A 174 6.11 -10.41 -0.60
CA ILE A 174 5.97 -9.76 -1.91
C ILE A 174 5.11 -8.51 -1.79
N VAL A 175 5.73 -7.33 -1.96
CA VAL A 175 5.04 -6.03 -2.01
C VAL A 175 4.21 -5.90 -3.28
N ALA A 176 4.79 -6.25 -4.43
CA ALA A 176 4.13 -6.27 -5.72
C ALA A 176 4.83 -7.21 -6.72
N LEU A 177 4.07 -7.69 -7.70
CA LEU A 177 4.58 -8.32 -8.91
C LEU A 177 4.52 -7.30 -10.06
N GLU A 178 5.67 -6.79 -10.49
CA GLU A 178 5.81 -6.12 -11.76
C GLU A 178 5.80 -7.18 -12.87
N MET A 179 4.75 -7.20 -13.68
CA MET A 179 4.55 -8.24 -14.68
C MET A 179 5.53 -8.09 -15.83
N GLY A 180 6.75 -8.58 -15.64
CA GLY A 180 7.91 -8.39 -16.51
C GLY A 180 8.05 -9.37 -17.66
N MET A 181 7.06 -10.22 -17.92
CA MET A 181 7.13 -11.35 -18.85
C MET A 181 7.22 -10.97 -20.34
N HIS A 182 7.48 -9.69 -20.66
CA HIS A 182 7.50 -9.20 -22.04
C HIS A 182 8.60 -8.15 -22.23
N GLY A 183 9.44 -8.34 -23.25
CA GLY A 183 10.36 -7.36 -23.79
C GLY A 183 11.63 -7.11 -22.99
N ALA A 184 12.36 -6.11 -23.46
CA ALA A 184 13.60 -5.67 -22.85
C ALA A 184 13.39 -5.23 -21.39
N TYR A 185 14.28 -5.60 -20.48
CA TYR A 185 14.22 -5.34 -19.05
C TYR A 185 12.92 -5.85 -18.37
N GLY A 186 12.06 -6.56 -19.09
CA GLY A 186 10.70 -6.84 -18.63
C GLY A 186 9.81 -5.59 -18.59
N GLU A 187 10.07 -4.60 -19.44
CA GLU A 187 9.36 -3.31 -19.46
C GLU A 187 8.33 -3.20 -20.61
N MET A 188 7.92 -4.31 -21.18
CA MET A 188 6.85 -4.38 -22.18
C MET A 188 7.12 -3.53 -23.43
N HIS A 189 8.38 -3.47 -23.87
CA HIS A 189 8.79 -2.77 -25.07
C HIS A 189 9.89 -3.52 -25.84
N SER A 190 10.23 -3.05 -27.05
CA SER A 190 11.34 -3.55 -27.90
C SER A 190 11.27 -5.05 -28.20
N ASP A 191 10.07 -5.56 -28.47
CA ASP A 191 9.86 -6.97 -28.78
C ASP A 191 8.68 -7.14 -29.76
N THR A 192 8.85 -7.98 -30.76
CA THR A 192 7.83 -8.24 -31.79
C THR A 192 6.68 -9.12 -31.30
N ASN A 193 6.88 -9.85 -30.20
CA ASN A 193 5.86 -10.69 -29.59
C ASN A 193 4.97 -9.95 -28.59
N ILE A 194 5.16 -8.64 -28.42
CA ILE A 194 4.33 -7.83 -27.54
C ILE A 194 3.12 -7.27 -28.29
N THR A 195 1.95 -7.53 -27.76
CA THR A 195 0.71 -6.82 -28.08
C THR A 195 -0.06 -6.55 -26.78
N TYR A 196 -0.93 -5.54 -26.81
CA TYR A 196 -1.78 -5.26 -25.65
C TYR A 196 -2.63 -6.46 -25.23
N ASP A 197 -3.15 -7.22 -26.21
CA ASP A 197 -3.96 -8.42 -25.95
C ASP A 197 -3.15 -9.53 -25.28
N ARG A 198 -1.92 -9.81 -25.76
CA ARG A 198 -1.05 -10.83 -25.18
C ARG A 198 -0.63 -10.49 -23.75
N VAL A 199 -0.27 -9.23 -23.50
CA VAL A 199 0.05 -8.76 -22.14
C VAL A 199 -1.18 -8.88 -21.23
N ALA A 200 -2.35 -8.41 -21.71
CA ALA A 200 -3.58 -8.50 -20.93
C ALA A 200 -4.00 -9.94 -20.64
N GLU A 201 -3.82 -10.87 -21.58
CA GLU A 201 -4.11 -12.30 -21.37
C GLU A 201 -3.19 -12.89 -20.29
N ALA A 202 -1.88 -12.62 -20.37
CA ALA A 202 -0.91 -13.11 -19.38
C ALA A 202 -1.17 -12.55 -17.98
N VAL A 203 -1.45 -11.23 -17.86
CA VAL A 203 -1.77 -10.59 -16.59
C VAL A 203 -3.09 -11.13 -16.02
N ASN A 204 -4.14 -11.23 -16.85
CA ASN A 204 -5.42 -11.80 -16.41
C ASN A 204 -5.29 -13.28 -16.01
N LEU A 205 -4.40 -14.03 -16.64
CA LEU A 205 -4.10 -15.40 -16.24
C LEU A 205 -3.43 -15.44 -14.85
N MET A 206 -2.45 -14.57 -14.60
CA MET A 206 -1.82 -14.43 -13.28
C MET A 206 -2.83 -14.03 -12.21
N LEU A 207 -3.69 -13.03 -12.49
CA LEU A 207 -4.76 -12.60 -11.57
C LEU A 207 -5.70 -13.73 -11.16
N ARG A 208 -6.06 -14.62 -12.10
CA ARG A 208 -6.94 -15.77 -11.83
C ARG A 208 -6.27 -16.89 -11.05
N ASN A 209 -4.94 -17.00 -11.10
CA ASN A 209 -4.17 -18.09 -10.48
C ASN A 209 -3.45 -17.66 -9.20
N THR A 210 -3.64 -16.43 -8.75
CA THR A 210 -3.01 -15.89 -7.53
C THR A 210 -4.05 -15.24 -6.62
N PRO A 211 -3.80 -15.21 -5.30
CA PRO A 211 -4.73 -14.63 -4.34
C PRO A 211 -4.81 -13.10 -4.45
N PRO A 212 -5.89 -12.47 -3.89
CA PRO A 212 -6.12 -11.02 -3.98
C PRO A 212 -5.03 -10.17 -3.34
N GLU A 213 -4.27 -10.72 -2.42
CA GLU A 213 -3.15 -10.06 -1.74
C GLU A 213 -2.02 -9.73 -2.72
N LEU A 214 -1.80 -10.55 -3.75
CA LEU A 214 -0.78 -10.28 -4.76
C LEU A 214 -1.25 -9.18 -5.71
N LYS A 215 -0.58 -8.03 -5.67
CA LYS A 215 -0.80 -6.89 -6.56
C LYS A 215 0.04 -7.05 -7.82
N ILE A 216 -0.56 -6.79 -8.98
CA ILE A 216 0.09 -6.98 -10.28
C ILE A 216 0.18 -5.65 -11.00
N LEU A 217 1.40 -5.26 -11.35
CA LEU A 217 1.71 -3.98 -11.96
C LEU A 217 2.14 -4.17 -13.42
N THR A 218 1.68 -3.31 -14.30
CA THR A 218 2.12 -3.23 -15.69
C THR A 218 2.99 -1.98 -15.91
N ARG A 219 3.74 -1.95 -17.03
CA ARG A 219 4.72 -0.87 -17.28
C ARG A 219 4.08 0.48 -17.60
N THR A 220 2.90 0.50 -18.19
CA THR A 220 2.22 1.74 -18.59
C THR A 220 0.73 1.68 -18.30
N GLY A 221 0.10 2.86 -18.20
CA GLY A 221 -1.35 2.98 -18.04
C GLY A 221 -2.15 2.27 -19.13
N ASN A 222 -1.66 2.29 -20.38
CA ASN A 222 -2.33 1.61 -21.50
C ASN A 222 -2.42 0.10 -21.30
N TYR A 223 -1.35 -0.54 -20.79
CA TYR A 223 -1.39 -1.98 -20.47
C TYR A 223 -2.35 -2.28 -19.32
N SER A 224 -2.32 -1.46 -18.26
CA SER A 224 -3.29 -1.60 -17.15
C SER A 224 -4.72 -1.45 -17.64
N ALA A 225 -4.99 -0.45 -18.46
CA ALA A 225 -6.30 -0.22 -19.05
C ALA A 225 -6.77 -1.42 -19.90
N LYS A 226 -5.89 -1.98 -20.72
CA LYS A 226 -6.24 -3.17 -21.52
C LYS A 226 -6.55 -4.39 -20.65
N VAL A 227 -5.78 -4.62 -19.59
CA VAL A 227 -6.05 -5.68 -18.59
C VAL A 227 -7.42 -5.50 -17.97
N LEU A 228 -7.79 -4.27 -17.66
CA LEU A 228 -9.08 -3.90 -17.07
C LEU A 228 -10.23 -3.91 -18.09
N GLY A 229 -9.94 -4.04 -19.39
CA GLY A 229 -10.95 -4.18 -20.46
C GLY A 229 -11.36 -2.85 -21.09
N PHE A 230 -10.50 -1.84 -21.03
CA PHE A 230 -10.65 -0.61 -21.79
C PHE A 230 -9.97 -0.78 -23.15
N ASP A 231 -10.72 -0.63 -24.24
CA ASP A 231 -10.20 -0.77 -25.61
C ASP A 231 -9.95 0.57 -26.31
N ASN A 232 -10.67 1.61 -25.91
CA ASN A 232 -10.54 2.96 -26.47
C ASN A 232 -10.12 3.94 -25.34
N TRP A 233 -8.82 4.04 -25.08
CA TRP A 233 -8.28 4.75 -23.91
C TRP A 233 -8.59 6.24 -23.92
N GLY A 234 -8.49 6.91 -25.06
CA GLY A 234 -8.76 8.34 -25.19
C GLY A 234 -10.22 8.75 -24.96
N VAL A 235 -11.15 7.79 -24.92
CA VAL A 235 -12.57 8.02 -24.71
C VAL A 235 -13.07 7.32 -23.44
N ASP A 236 -12.67 6.05 -23.26
CA ASP A 236 -13.21 5.18 -22.22
C ASP A 236 -12.51 5.35 -20.86
N PHE A 237 -11.28 5.87 -20.84
CA PHE A 237 -10.47 5.97 -19.62
C PHE A 237 -10.69 7.27 -18.83
N ASN A 238 -11.74 8.00 -19.11
CA ASN A 238 -12.17 9.12 -18.27
C ASN A 238 -12.82 8.57 -17.00
N ILE A 239 -12.15 8.73 -15.86
CA ILE A 239 -12.59 8.18 -14.56
C ILE A 239 -13.97 8.66 -14.09
N ASP A 240 -14.44 9.79 -14.60
CA ASP A 240 -15.75 10.37 -14.30
C ASP A 240 -16.80 10.02 -15.36
N GLY A 241 -16.39 9.30 -16.41
CA GLY A 241 -17.26 8.90 -17.52
C GLY A 241 -18.13 7.67 -17.19
N GLU A 242 -19.31 7.61 -17.81
CA GLU A 242 -20.23 6.47 -17.65
C GLU A 242 -19.59 5.14 -18.07
N LYS A 243 -18.80 5.15 -19.16
CA LYS A 243 -18.13 3.95 -19.66
C LYS A 243 -17.08 3.42 -18.69
N PHE A 244 -16.33 4.33 -18.07
CA PHE A 244 -15.38 3.94 -17.01
C PHE A 244 -16.12 3.32 -15.81
N ALA A 245 -17.21 3.94 -15.36
CA ALA A 245 -18.01 3.43 -14.26
C ALA A 245 -18.61 2.04 -14.54
N GLU A 246 -19.06 1.81 -15.77
CA GLU A 246 -19.57 0.50 -16.23
C GLU A 246 -18.49 -0.58 -16.14
N ILE A 247 -17.30 -0.33 -16.70
CA ILE A 247 -16.17 -1.26 -16.68
C ILE A 247 -15.68 -1.50 -15.26
N ALA A 248 -15.51 -0.44 -14.47
CA ALA A 248 -15.08 -0.55 -13.07
C ALA A 248 -16.06 -1.39 -12.23
N LYS A 249 -17.36 -1.24 -12.46
CA LYS A 249 -18.39 -2.06 -11.82
C LYS A 249 -18.29 -3.53 -12.23
N ALA A 250 -18.07 -3.80 -13.53
CA ALA A 250 -17.94 -5.16 -14.05
C ALA A 250 -16.67 -5.86 -13.52
N LYS A 251 -15.57 -5.14 -13.38
CA LYS A 251 -14.28 -5.66 -12.88
C LYS A 251 -14.24 -5.80 -11.36
N GLY A 252 -15.04 -5.01 -10.62
CA GLY A 252 -15.11 -5.10 -9.17
C GLY A 252 -13.72 -5.03 -8.53
N ASP A 253 -13.39 -6.04 -7.74
CA ASP A 253 -12.17 -6.12 -6.95
C ASP A 253 -10.88 -6.12 -7.80
N THR A 254 -10.96 -6.56 -9.05
CA THR A 254 -9.81 -6.55 -9.97
C THR A 254 -9.28 -5.13 -10.21
N MET A 255 -10.15 -4.10 -10.15
CA MET A 255 -9.74 -2.69 -10.25
C MET A 255 -8.68 -2.29 -9.22
N TYR A 256 -8.67 -2.95 -8.06
CA TYR A 256 -7.78 -2.65 -6.94
C TYR A 256 -6.60 -3.62 -6.81
N ARG A 257 -6.45 -4.56 -7.77
CA ARG A 257 -5.32 -5.48 -7.85
C ARG A 257 -4.36 -5.14 -8.98
N VAL A 258 -4.83 -4.36 -9.95
CA VAL A 258 -4.06 -3.95 -11.13
C VAL A 258 -3.57 -2.54 -10.92
N GLY A 259 -2.25 -2.36 -10.94
CA GLY A 259 -1.57 -1.09 -10.87
C GLY A 259 -0.55 -0.96 -11.99
N MET A 260 0.39 -0.04 -11.82
CA MET A 260 1.48 0.14 -12.75
C MET A 260 2.79 0.49 -12.04
N PHE A 261 3.91 0.26 -12.71
CA PHE A 261 5.23 0.74 -12.32
C PHE A 261 5.80 1.69 -13.39
N ASN A 262 6.74 2.55 -13.01
CA ASN A 262 7.20 3.65 -13.84
C ASN A 262 8.73 3.79 -13.81
N ASP A 263 9.41 3.17 -14.76
CA ASP A 263 10.88 3.24 -14.87
C ASP A 263 11.37 4.47 -15.65
N GLY A 264 10.47 5.39 -15.96
CA GLY A 264 10.75 6.72 -16.53
C GLY A 264 10.36 7.88 -15.61
N TYR A 265 10.13 7.59 -14.32
CA TYR A 265 9.47 8.47 -13.37
C TYR A 265 10.13 9.85 -13.28
N LEU A 266 9.35 10.89 -13.57
CA LEU A 266 9.73 12.31 -13.56
C LEU A 266 10.89 12.70 -14.51
N GLY A 267 11.30 11.83 -15.44
CA GLY A 267 12.41 12.12 -16.35
C GLY A 267 12.04 13.03 -17.53
N THR A 268 10.78 12.96 -17.96
CA THR A 268 10.19 13.83 -18.99
C THR A 268 8.72 14.10 -18.65
N GLN A 269 8.07 15.00 -19.41
CA GLN A 269 6.63 15.25 -19.24
C GLN A 269 5.77 13.99 -19.40
N TYR A 270 6.26 13.00 -20.15
CA TYR A 270 5.57 11.74 -20.44
C TYR A 270 6.25 10.53 -19.77
N ASP A 271 7.19 10.77 -18.85
CA ASP A 271 7.95 9.75 -18.15
C ASP A 271 8.52 8.69 -19.11
N TYR A 272 9.24 9.17 -20.14
CA TYR A 272 9.83 8.32 -21.19
C TYR A 272 8.84 7.33 -21.83
N GLY A 273 7.59 7.77 -22.02
CA GLY A 273 6.56 6.97 -22.67
C GLY A 273 5.70 6.13 -21.72
N THR A 274 5.88 6.29 -20.42
CA THR A 274 4.94 5.74 -19.42
C THR A 274 3.54 6.33 -19.60
N TRP A 275 3.49 7.63 -19.89
CA TRP A 275 2.29 8.39 -20.25
C TRP A 275 2.31 8.76 -21.73
N GLY A 276 1.14 8.81 -22.35
CA GLY A 276 1.01 9.27 -23.73
C GLY A 276 1.08 10.79 -23.85
N ALA A 277 1.57 11.25 -25.01
CA ALA A 277 1.53 12.67 -25.37
C ALA A 277 0.20 13.06 -26.03
N ASP A 278 -0.50 12.10 -26.62
CA ASP A 278 -1.81 12.28 -27.25
C ASP A 278 -2.89 11.53 -26.48
N CYS A 279 -3.71 12.27 -25.76
CA CYS A 279 -4.77 11.72 -24.93
C CYS A 279 -5.95 11.12 -25.70
N LYS A 280 -5.96 11.18 -27.03
CA LYS A 280 -6.95 10.47 -27.86
C LYS A 280 -6.56 9.03 -28.13
N THR A 281 -5.26 8.75 -28.17
CA THR A 281 -4.72 7.43 -28.52
C THR A 281 -4.02 6.74 -27.36
N SER A 282 -3.82 7.45 -26.26
CA SER A 282 -3.09 6.98 -25.08
C SER A 282 -3.67 7.59 -23.81
N ILE A 283 -3.34 7.00 -22.67
CA ILE A 283 -3.61 7.60 -21.36
C ILE A 283 -2.52 8.64 -21.08
N CYS A 284 -2.92 9.89 -20.94
CA CYS A 284 -2.04 10.99 -20.58
C CYS A 284 -1.75 11.00 -19.07
N ARG A 285 -0.74 11.79 -18.65
CA ARG A 285 -0.32 11.86 -17.24
C ARG A 285 -1.48 12.18 -16.29
N GLU A 286 -2.26 13.25 -16.57
CA GLU A 286 -3.31 13.67 -15.64
C GLU A 286 -4.44 12.64 -15.51
N GLU A 287 -4.84 12.01 -16.60
CA GLU A 287 -5.83 10.92 -16.57
C GLU A 287 -5.31 9.70 -15.81
N GLY A 288 -4.04 9.33 -16.05
CA GLY A 288 -3.39 8.23 -15.35
C GLY A 288 -3.18 8.50 -13.86
N VAL A 289 -2.78 9.73 -13.50
CA VAL A 289 -2.64 10.17 -12.11
C VAL A 289 -4.01 10.16 -11.41
N ALA A 290 -5.06 10.67 -12.05
CA ALA A 290 -6.42 10.63 -11.51
C ALA A 290 -6.94 9.19 -11.31
N TRP A 291 -6.60 8.29 -12.24
CA TRP A 291 -6.91 6.87 -12.06
C TRP A 291 -6.18 6.25 -10.86
N LEU A 292 -4.87 6.50 -10.73
CA LEU A 292 -4.09 6.01 -9.59
C LEU A 292 -4.61 6.58 -8.27
N GLU A 293 -4.95 7.87 -8.23
CA GLU A 293 -5.52 8.53 -7.05
C GLU A 293 -6.77 7.80 -6.54
N LYS A 294 -7.63 7.35 -7.44
CA LYS A 294 -8.90 6.71 -7.12
C LYS A 294 -8.81 5.20 -6.90
N TYR A 295 -8.05 4.50 -7.74
CA TYR A 295 -8.01 3.04 -7.77
C TYR A 295 -6.66 2.44 -7.35
N GLY A 296 -5.58 3.24 -7.34
CA GLY A 296 -4.25 2.85 -6.89
C GLY A 296 -4.08 2.78 -5.37
N ILE A 297 -5.13 3.03 -4.60
CA ILE A 297 -5.07 3.03 -3.13
C ILE A 297 -4.63 1.69 -2.53
N ASN A 298 -4.84 0.59 -3.24
CA ASN A 298 -4.50 -0.77 -2.81
C ASN A 298 -3.32 -1.37 -3.58
N THR A 299 -2.71 -0.61 -4.49
CA THR A 299 -1.53 -1.05 -5.24
C THR A 299 -0.36 -0.13 -4.97
N PRO A 300 0.84 -0.64 -4.68
CA PRO A 300 2.01 0.19 -4.60
C PRO A 300 2.34 0.73 -6.00
N TYR A 301 2.82 1.97 -6.08
CA TYR A 301 3.30 2.60 -7.30
C TYR A 301 4.73 3.09 -7.08
N GLY A 302 5.55 3.01 -8.10
CA GLY A 302 6.93 3.46 -8.03
C GLY A 302 7.75 3.00 -9.23
N GLY A 303 9.07 2.97 -9.10
CA GLY A 303 9.97 2.55 -10.17
C GLY A 303 11.30 3.30 -10.15
N GLU A 304 11.71 3.86 -11.30
CA GLU A 304 13.01 4.49 -11.50
C GLU A 304 12.87 5.98 -11.82
N ALA A 305 13.20 6.83 -10.84
CA ALA A 305 13.20 8.28 -11.05
C ALA A 305 14.46 8.72 -11.82
N LEU A 306 14.31 9.66 -12.75
CA LEU A 306 15.34 10.07 -13.69
C LEU A 306 15.58 11.59 -13.66
N THR A 307 16.80 12.02 -14.00
CA THR A 307 17.08 13.42 -14.33
C THR A 307 16.32 13.83 -15.58
N THR A 308 15.86 15.06 -15.60
CA THR A 308 15.12 15.60 -16.75
C THR A 308 15.97 15.57 -18.03
N ALA A 309 15.41 14.99 -19.09
CA ALA A 309 16.02 15.03 -20.41
C ALA A 309 16.07 16.47 -20.96
N SER A 310 17.10 16.75 -21.77
CA SER A 310 17.25 18.07 -22.42
C SER A 310 16.04 18.43 -23.26
N GLY A 311 15.56 19.67 -23.13
CA GLY A 311 14.40 20.17 -23.87
C GLY A 311 13.04 19.92 -23.22
N TYR A 312 13.00 19.24 -22.08
CA TYR A 312 11.76 19.01 -21.32
C TYR A 312 11.69 19.92 -20.08
N GLN A 313 10.47 20.14 -19.61
CA GLN A 313 10.25 20.85 -18.36
C GLN A 313 10.78 20.03 -17.18
N ILE A 314 11.42 20.71 -16.23
CA ILE A 314 11.90 20.06 -15.00
C ILE A 314 10.70 19.75 -14.10
N ILE A 315 10.46 18.46 -13.84
CA ILE A 315 9.38 17.96 -12.97
C ILE A 315 9.87 17.03 -11.87
N ASN A 316 11.17 16.76 -11.82
CA ASN A 316 11.79 15.87 -10.81
C ASN A 316 12.27 16.61 -9.55
N THR A 317 11.63 17.74 -9.21
CA THR A 317 11.85 18.42 -7.94
C THR A 317 11.19 17.65 -6.79
N PRO A 318 11.71 17.74 -5.57
CA PRO A 318 11.07 17.12 -4.40
C PRO A 318 9.63 17.58 -4.18
N GLU A 319 9.34 18.86 -4.47
CA GLU A 319 8.01 19.44 -4.32
C GLU A 319 7.03 18.88 -5.35
N PHE A 320 7.45 18.71 -6.61
CA PHE A 320 6.59 18.10 -7.63
C PHE A 320 6.36 16.62 -7.33
N LEU A 321 7.40 15.89 -6.89
CA LEU A 321 7.27 14.52 -6.47
C LEU A 321 6.31 14.40 -5.28
N ALA A 322 6.38 15.30 -4.31
CA ALA A 322 5.43 15.34 -3.20
C ALA A 322 3.98 15.52 -3.70
N TYR A 323 3.75 16.50 -4.57
CA TYR A 323 2.44 16.74 -5.16
C TYR A 323 1.87 15.51 -5.88
N GLU A 324 2.65 14.94 -6.80
CA GLU A 324 2.20 13.78 -7.59
C GLU A 324 2.22 12.49 -6.76
N GLY A 325 3.21 12.33 -5.87
CA GLY A 325 3.36 11.14 -5.04
C GLY A 325 2.18 10.85 -4.13
N PHE A 326 1.55 11.91 -3.56
CA PHE A 326 0.31 11.76 -2.79
C PHE A 326 -0.87 11.31 -3.64
N ARG A 327 -0.94 11.74 -4.90
CA ARG A 327 -2.01 11.36 -5.82
C ARG A 327 -1.82 9.97 -6.40
N THR A 328 -0.57 9.59 -6.67
CA THR A 328 -0.23 8.29 -7.27
C THR A 328 0.05 7.20 -6.25
N HIS A 329 0.01 7.52 -4.96
CA HIS A 329 0.36 6.59 -3.87
C HIS A 329 1.77 6.03 -3.98
N THR A 330 2.75 6.87 -4.38
CA THR A 330 4.14 6.45 -4.62
C THR A 330 4.74 5.79 -3.38
N SER A 331 5.12 4.53 -3.53
CA SER A 331 5.50 3.66 -2.41
C SER A 331 6.97 3.27 -2.42
N TYR A 332 7.60 3.21 -3.59
CA TYR A 332 8.98 2.76 -3.72
C TYR A 332 9.72 3.43 -4.89
N LEU A 333 11.04 3.63 -4.77
CA LEU A 333 11.91 4.15 -5.82
C LEU A 333 13.29 3.48 -5.79
N ASN A 334 13.93 3.36 -6.96
CA ASN A 334 15.29 2.83 -7.09
C ASN A 334 16.32 3.85 -6.60
N ILE A 335 17.08 3.50 -5.55
CA ILE A 335 18.13 4.39 -5.01
C ILE A 335 19.40 4.38 -5.86
N GLN A 336 19.61 3.38 -6.69
CA GLN A 336 20.86 3.15 -7.43
C GLN A 336 20.78 3.55 -8.91
N TRP A 337 19.59 3.86 -9.44
CA TRP A 337 19.44 4.06 -10.87
C TRP A 337 20.01 5.38 -11.36
N ASN A 338 19.64 6.49 -10.75
CA ASN A 338 20.09 7.83 -11.19
C ASN A 338 20.75 8.60 -10.04
N ASN A 339 22.05 8.35 -9.85
CA ASN A 339 22.81 8.99 -8.77
C ASN A 339 22.79 10.53 -8.87
N ASN A 340 22.78 11.10 -10.09
CA ASN A 340 22.76 12.56 -10.25
C ASN A 340 21.46 13.15 -9.70
N LEU A 341 20.32 12.49 -9.93
CA LEU A 341 19.05 12.94 -9.39
C LEU A 341 19.01 12.77 -7.86
N ILE A 342 19.40 11.60 -7.37
CA ILE A 342 19.43 11.31 -5.92
C ILE A 342 20.33 12.32 -5.19
N ASP A 343 21.50 12.61 -5.74
CA ASP A 343 22.44 13.59 -5.18
C ASP A 343 21.91 15.04 -5.27
N SER A 344 21.12 15.34 -6.30
CA SER A 344 20.40 16.61 -6.40
C SER A 344 19.40 16.75 -5.25
N TRP A 345 18.58 15.73 -4.99
CA TRP A 345 17.62 15.74 -3.88
C TRP A 345 18.30 15.83 -2.50
N LYS A 346 19.48 15.21 -2.32
CA LYS A 346 20.28 15.34 -1.10
C LYS A 346 20.81 16.74 -0.85
N LYS A 347 21.05 17.52 -1.92
CA LYS A 347 21.60 18.88 -1.86
C LYS A 347 20.51 19.96 -1.85
N THR A 348 19.32 19.66 -2.36
CA THR A 348 18.19 20.59 -2.42
C THR A 348 17.46 20.61 -1.09
N LEU A 349 17.28 21.80 -0.51
CA LEU A 349 16.44 21.95 0.68
C LEU A 349 14.97 21.86 0.30
N PHE A 350 14.22 21.05 1.03
CA PHE A 350 12.77 21.01 0.95
C PHE A 350 12.21 22.20 1.70
N LYS A 351 11.44 23.05 1.03
CA LYS A 351 10.97 24.33 1.57
C LYS A 351 9.48 24.36 1.88
N GLN A 352 8.74 23.44 1.31
CA GLN A 352 7.29 23.37 1.48
C GLN A 352 6.97 22.84 2.88
N LYS A 353 6.06 23.52 3.58
CA LYS A 353 5.50 23.01 4.82
C LYS A 353 4.41 22.01 4.49
N ASP A 354 4.44 20.85 5.11
CA ASP A 354 3.48 19.78 4.89
C ASP A 354 3.15 19.09 6.21
N PHE A 355 1.86 19.00 6.56
CA PHE A 355 1.37 18.42 7.81
C PHE A 355 2.15 18.93 9.02
N ASP A 356 2.85 18.01 9.71
CA ASP A 356 3.78 18.30 10.79
C ASP A 356 5.22 18.46 10.29
N TYR A 357 5.47 18.21 9.00
CA TYR A 357 6.76 18.38 8.38
C TYR A 357 7.00 19.87 8.13
N ASP A 358 7.64 20.52 9.10
CA ASP A 358 7.95 21.94 9.08
C ASP A 358 9.46 22.14 8.92
N PRO A 359 9.93 22.68 7.78
CA PRO A 359 11.35 22.93 7.56
C PRO A 359 12.01 23.79 8.65
N SER A 360 11.23 24.61 9.38
CA SER A 360 11.76 25.41 10.49
C SER A 360 12.10 24.60 11.75
N ARG A 361 11.60 23.37 11.86
CA ARG A 361 11.82 22.45 13.00
C ARG A 361 13.08 21.61 12.86
N VAL A 362 13.65 21.54 11.66
CA VAL A 362 14.82 20.71 11.35
C VAL A 362 15.78 21.53 10.52
N ASP A 363 16.97 21.75 11.05
CA ASP A 363 18.05 22.36 10.28
C ASP A 363 18.36 21.48 9.06
N SER A 364 18.29 22.08 7.87
CA SER A 364 18.67 21.40 6.62
C SER A 364 17.80 20.20 6.21
N LEU A 365 16.46 20.29 6.32
CA LEU A 365 15.57 19.29 5.73
C LEU A 365 15.81 19.22 4.22
N THR A 366 16.41 18.12 3.75
CA THR A 366 16.66 17.91 2.31
C THR A 366 15.46 17.28 1.63
N GLY A 367 15.33 17.51 0.31
CA GLY A 367 14.32 16.84 -0.50
C GLY A 367 14.44 15.31 -0.44
N PHE A 368 15.66 14.79 -0.40
CA PHE A 368 15.90 13.35 -0.24
C PHE A 368 15.31 12.82 1.07
N LYS A 369 15.56 13.50 2.18
CA LYS A 369 15.00 13.08 3.48
C LYS A 369 13.47 13.09 3.46
N TYR A 370 12.88 14.18 2.95
CA TYR A 370 11.43 14.28 2.83
C TYR A 370 10.84 13.13 1.98
N ILE A 371 11.39 12.89 0.79
CA ILE A 371 10.95 11.81 -0.10
C ILE A 371 11.09 10.46 0.60
N ASN A 372 12.28 10.16 1.16
CA ASN A 372 12.53 8.88 1.86
C ASN A 372 11.54 8.60 2.98
N ASP A 373 11.20 9.63 3.74
CA ASP A 373 10.31 9.50 4.88
C ASP A 373 8.85 9.34 4.46
N HIS A 374 8.47 9.83 3.27
CA HIS A 374 7.09 9.81 2.76
C HIS A 374 6.80 8.73 1.71
N LEU A 375 7.80 8.09 1.12
CA LEU A 375 7.55 6.94 0.23
C LEU A 375 6.74 5.87 0.96
N GLY A 376 5.60 5.45 0.36
CA GLY A 376 4.66 4.54 1.00
C GLY A 376 3.88 5.19 2.15
N TYR A 377 3.40 4.38 3.07
CA TYR A 377 2.63 4.87 4.22
C TYR A 377 3.53 5.42 5.33
N ARG A 378 2.97 6.36 6.12
CA ARG A 378 3.58 6.92 7.32
C ARG A 378 2.49 7.24 8.33
N PHE A 379 2.36 6.43 9.37
CA PHE A 379 1.26 6.54 10.33
C PHE A 379 1.60 7.46 11.49
N VAL A 380 0.65 8.37 11.80
CA VAL A 380 0.68 9.25 12.97
C VAL A 380 -0.59 8.99 13.78
N LEU A 381 -0.44 8.58 15.03
CA LEU A 381 -1.55 8.51 15.98
C LEU A 381 -1.94 9.94 16.36
N ARG A 382 -3.16 10.36 16.01
CA ARG A 382 -3.65 11.72 16.26
C ARG A 382 -4.47 11.83 17.52
N GLU A 383 -5.21 10.80 17.87
CA GLU A 383 -6.05 10.81 19.06
C GLU A 383 -6.20 9.40 19.61
N ALA A 384 -6.28 9.31 20.92
CA ALA A 384 -6.64 8.09 21.63
C ALA A 384 -7.58 8.41 22.79
N TRP A 385 -8.60 7.60 22.96
CA TRP A 385 -9.50 7.58 24.11
C TRP A 385 -9.53 6.17 24.66
N MET A 386 -9.48 6.04 25.98
CA MET A 386 -9.56 4.74 26.63
C MET A 386 -10.42 4.82 27.90
N SER A 387 -10.94 3.69 28.34
CA SER A 387 -11.38 3.57 29.74
C SER A 387 -10.20 3.88 30.64
N ASP A 388 -10.34 4.80 31.59
CA ASP A 388 -9.31 5.08 32.59
C ASP A 388 -9.15 3.90 33.56
N THR A 389 -10.24 3.16 33.78
CA THR A 389 -10.29 1.99 34.65
C THR A 389 -10.89 0.80 33.93
N VAL A 390 -10.23 -0.35 34.04
CA VAL A 390 -10.74 -1.67 33.61
C VAL A 390 -11.33 -2.37 34.84
N GLY A 391 -12.63 -2.59 34.80
CA GLY A 391 -13.38 -3.16 35.92
C GLY A 391 -13.46 -4.69 35.93
N SER A 392 -14.48 -5.19 36.64
CA SER A 392 -14.71 -6.64 36.85
C SER A 392 -15.00 -7.44 35.56
N ASP A 393 -15.41 -6.76 34.46
CA ASP A 393 -15.59 -7.38 33.14
C ASP A 393 -14.26 -7.67 32.44
N ARG A 394 -13.18 -7.07 32.91
CA ARG A 394 -11.83 -7.18 32.34
C ARG A 394 -11.73 -6.72 30.89
N ILE A 395 -12.61 -5.84 30.44
CA ILE A 395 -12.62 -5.36 29.06
C ILE A 395 -12.01 -3.99 28.98
N LEU A 396 -10.85 -3.89 28.34
CA LEU A 396 -10.27 -2.64 27.89
C LEU A 396 -11.04 -2.15 26.65
N ARG A 397 -11.53 -0.93 26.72
CA ARG A 397 -12.16 -0.24 25.59
C ARG A 397 -11.32 0.95 25.22
N ALA A 398 -11.05 1.08 23.94
CA ALA A 398 -10.31 2.21 23.40
C ALA A 398 -10.91 2.65 22.06
N LYS A 399 -10.64 3.89 21.71
CA LYS A 399 -10.93 4.48 20.40
C LYS A 399 -9.70 5.25 19.94
N VAL A 400 -9.27 5.06 18.71
CA VAL A 400 -8.10 5.73 18.14
C VAL A 400 -8.41 6.38 16.81
N ARG A 401 -7.66 7.43 16.48
CA ARG A 401 -7.59 8.02 15.14
C ARG A 401 -6.14 8.01 14.68
N ILE A 402 -5.91 7.37 13.54
CA ILE A 402 -4.59 7.26 12.91
C ILE A 402 -4.67 7.95 11.55
N GLN A 403 -3.75 8.84 11.29
CA GLN A 403 -3.60 9.52 10.01
C GLN A 403 -2.42 8.92 9.26
N ASN A 404 -2.60 8.67 7.95
CA ASN A 404 -1.52 8.32 7.06
C ASN A 404 -1.01 9.59 6.37
N VAL A 405 0.19 10.03 6.71
CA VAL A 405 0.85 11.22 6.14
C VAL A 405 1.89 10.87 5.06
N GLY A 406 2.03 9.59 4.69
CA GLY A 406 2.91 9.16 3.60
C GLY A 406 2.25 9.27 2.23
N PHE A 407 3.03 9.13 1.16
CA PHE A 407 2.52 9.17 -0.21
C PHE A 407 1.61 7.98 -0.54
N GLY A 408 2.00 6.76 -0.13
CA GLY A 408 1.30 5.52 -0.39
C GLY A 408 0.43 5.04 0.78
N ASN A 409 -0.17 3.88 0.60
CA ASN A 409 -1.02 3.23 1.60
C ASN A 409 -0.42 1.89 2.03
N LEU A 410 -0.87 1.37 3.16
CA LEU A 410 -0.60 -0.02 3.54
C LEU A 410 -1.46 -0.93 2.65
N THR A 411 -0.82 -1.76 1.84
CA THR A 411 -1.50 -2.59 0.82
C THR A 411 -1.71 -4.05 1.25
N TRP A 412 -1.22 -4.43 2.43
CA TRP A 412 -1.36 -5.77 3.02
C TRP A 412 -1.94 -5.70 4.42
N ASN A 413 -2.57 -6.78 4.89
CA ASN A 413 -3.20 -6.83 6.20
C ASN A 413 -2.20 -7.30 7.25
N ALA A 414 -1.59 -6.37 7.98
CA ALA A 414 -0.69 -6.63 9.09
C ALA A 414 -1.49 -7.00 10.36
N PRO A 415 -1.01 -7.94 11.21
CA PRO A 415 -1.67 -8.28 12.47
C PRO A 415 -1.82 -7.06 13.39
N VAL A 416 -3.02 -6.81 13.88
CA VAL A 416 -3.28 -5.72 14.85
C VAL A 416 -3.38 -6.29 16.26
N ARG A 417 -2.66 -5.66 17.20
CA ARG A 417 -2.57 -6.12 18.60
C ARG A 417 -2.59 -4.95 19.57
N LEU A 418 -3.09 -5.18 20.77
CA LEU A 418 -2.74 -4.37 21.93
C LEU A 418 -1.54 -4.99 22.64
N ALA A 419 -0.60 -4.15 23.07
CA ALA A 419 0.43 -4.54 24.02
C ALA A 419 0.15 -3.80 25.35
N VAL A 420 0.08 -4.57 26.43
CA VAL A 420 -0.21 -4.08 27.78
C VAL A 420 0.98 -4.42 28.67
N LEU A 421 1.53 -3.42 29.35
CA LEU A 421 2.70 -3.54 30.22
C LEU A 421 2.41 -2.95 31.58
N ASP A 422 3.06 -3.48 32.62
CA ASP A 422 3.06 -2.87 33.95
C ASP A 422 3.64 -1.44 33.89
N ASP A 423 2.95 -0.48 34.52
CA ASP A 423 3.41 0.90 34.63
C ASP A 423 4.31 1.02 35.87
N LEU A 424 5.60 0.76 35.68
CA LEU A 424 6.61 0.81 36.73
C LEU A 424 7.00 2.25 37.05
N GLU A 425 7.17 2.58 38.33
CA GLU A 425 7.60 3.90 38.78
C GLU A 425 8.93 3.79 39.57
N GLY A 426 9.76 4.82 39.50
CA GLY A 426 10.97 4.93 40.32
C GLY A 426 12.12 3.98 39.93
N SER A 427 12.74 3.33 40.93
CA SER A 427 13.87 2.42 40.74
C SER A 427 13.54 1.14 39.93
N ASP A 428 12.28 0.83 39.82
CA ASP A 428 11.82 -0.35 39.09
C ASP A 428 11.87 -0.15 37.56
N LEU A 429 12.17 1.07 37.08
CA LEU A 429 12.41 1.39 35.66
C LEU A 429 13.60 0.64 35.06
N GLU A 430 14.51 0.08 35.85
CA GLU A 430 15.60 -0.78 35.39
C GLU A 430 15.10 -2.19 34.99
N MET A 431 13.95 -2.61 35.50
CA MET A 431 13.31 -3.88 35.13
C MET A 431 12.31 -3.65 34.01
N CYS A 432 12.73 -4.01 32.80
CA CYS A 432 11.84 -3.92 31.63
C CYS A 432 10.66 -4.89 31.75
N PRO A 433 9.40 -4.41 31.88
CA PRO A 433 8.26 -5.31 31.94
C PRO A 433 8.05 -6.02 30.60
N THR A 434 7.74 -7.30 30.66
CA THR A 434 7.39 -8.06 29.45
C THR A 434 5.97 -7.70 29.00
N PRO A 435 5.76 -7.28 27.73
CA PRO A 435 4.44 -6.97 27.24
C PRO A 435 3.55 -8.21 27.13
N THR A 436 2.29 -8.08 27.51
CA THR A 436 1.26 -9.07 27.18
C THR A 436 0.52 -8.57 25.94
N TYR A 437 0.47 -9.43 24.90
CA TYR A 437 -0.18 -9.10 23.64
C TYR A 437 -1.60 -9.66 23.57
N TYR A 438 -2.52 -8.87 22.99
CA TYR A 438 -3.91 -9.23 22.75
C TYR A 438 -4.21 -8.99 21.27
N ASP A 439 -4.48 -10.07 20.53
CA ASP A 439 -4.81 -10.00 19.11
C ASP A 439 -6.18 -9.34 18.89
N LEU A 440 -6.26 -8.53 17.84
CA LEU A 440 -7.46 -7.84 17.39
C LEU A 440 -7.82 -8.30 15.96
N PRO A 441 -8.27 -9.55 15.80
CA PRO A 441 -8.42 -10.19 14.49
C PRO A 441 -9.55 -9.59 13.64
N ASP A 442 -10.46 -8.85 14.25
CA ASP A 442 -11.59 -8.20 13.57
C ASP A 442 -11.20 -6.85 12.94
N ILE A 443 -9.99 -6.36 13.21
CA ILE A 443 -9.48 -5.10 12.68
C ILE A 443 -8.58 -5.39 11.48
N ASP A 444 -8.98 -4.90 10.30
CA ASP A 444 -8.12 -4.89 9.12
C ASP A 444 -7.19 -3.68 9.19
N SER A 445 -5.88 -3.90 9.19
CA SER A 445 -4.90 -2.83 9.32
C SER A 445 -4.90 -1.87 8.13
N ARG A 446 -5.43 -2.26 6.98
CA ARG A 446 -5.58 -1.41 5.80
C ARG A 446 -6.66 -0.35 5.98
N ASP A 447 -7.62 -0.61 6.88
CA ASP A 447 -8.75 0.28 7.19
C ASP A 447 -8.54 1.16 8.42
N ILE A 448 -7.40 0.96 9.12
CA ILE A 448 -7.15 1.57 10.43
C ILE A 448 -6.73 3.05 10.36
N HIS A 449 -6.46 3.57 9.19
CA HIS A 449 -6.01 4.94 9.00
C HIS A 449 -6.96 5.76 8.15
N SER A 450 -6.93 7.08 8.32
CA SER A 450 -7.61 8.01 7.42
C SER A 450 -6.61 8.82 6.60
N ARG A 451 -7.05 9.15 5.41
CA ARG A 451 -6.33 10.01 4.49
C ARG A 451 -7.30 10.78 3.61
N THR A 452 -7.39 12.07 3.83
CA THR A 452 -8.00 12.98 2.86
C THR A 452 -6.96 14.00 2.47
N ILE A 453 -6.64 14.07 1.19
CA ILE A 453 -5.67 15.03 0.66
C ILE A 453 -6.44 16.05 -0.16
N SER A 454 -6.23 17.32 0.15
CA SER A 454 -6.58 18.40 -0.76
C SER A 454 -5.33 19.20 -1.08
N ILE A 455 -5.12 19.47 -2.36
CA ILE A 455 -3.96 20.20 -2.86
C ILE A 455 -4.50 21.50 -3.44
N ALA A 456 -4.15 22.63 -2.81
CA ALA A 456 -4.57 23.95 -3.23
C ALA A 456 -3.35 24.89 -3.29
N GLY A 457 -3.13 25.51 -4.43
CA GLY A 457 -2.07 26.51 -4.59
C GLY A 457 -0.64 26.01 -4.38
N GLY A 458 -0.41 24.71 -4.51
CA GLY A 458 0.88 24.06 -4.26
C GLY A 458 1.08 23.59 -2.81
N ASP A 459 0.13 23.86 -1.92
CA ASP A 459 0.15 23.38 -0.54
C ASP A 459 -0.70 22.12 -0.41
N THR A 460 -0.16 21.10 0.25
CA THR A 460 -0.90 19.88 0.57
C THR A 460 -1.59 20.06 1.92
N VAL A 461 -2.92 20.01 1.92
CA VAL A 461 -3.71 20.06 3.15
C VAL A 461 -4.29 18.68 3.41
N MET A 462 -3.93 18.06 4.53
CA MET A 462 -4.57 16.84 5.00
C MET A 462 -5.63 17.16 6.03
N THR A 463 -6.80 16.55 5.86
CA THR A 463 -7.86 16.59 6.84
C THR A 463 -8.17 15.19 7.33
N PHE A 464 -8.58 15.06 8.60
CA PHE A 464 -9.20 13.83 9.05
C PHE A 464 -10.54 13.66 8.35
N ASP A 465 -10.75 12.48 7.77
CA ASP A 465 -12.10 12.05 7.49
C ASP A 465 -12.73 11.65 8.83
N GLY A 466 -13.80 12.34 9.24
CA GLY A 466 -14.44 12.15 10.55
C GLY A 466 -15.05 10.76 10.81
N ASN A 467 -14.91 9.82 9.87
CA ASN A 467 -15.47 8.48 9.95
C ASN A 467 -14.43 7.39 10.29
N ASN A 468 -13.15 7.74 10.49
CA ASN A 468 -12.09 6.75 10.75
C ASN A 468 -11.71 6.69 12.22
N GLU A 469 -12.70 6.57 13.08
CA GLU A 469 -12.48 6.19 14.47
C GLU A 469 -12.49 4.66 14.56
N ILE A 470 -11.39 4.09 15.01
CA ILE A 470 -11.27 2.65 15.24
C ILE A 470 -11.64 2.36 16.69
N GLU A 471 -12.71 1.61 16.89
CA GLU A 471 -13.10 1.12 18.19
C GLU A 471 -12.40 -0.20 18.49
N ILE A 472 -11.78 -0.27 19.67
CA ILE A 472 -11.01 -1.42 20.14
C ILE A 472 -11.67 -1.94 21.42
N SER A 473 -11.91 -3.24 21.46
CA SER A 473 -12.40 -3.91 22.67
C SER A 473 -11.63 -5.22 22.85
N ALA A 474 -10.93 -5.35 23.96
CA ALA A 474 -10.13 -6.54 24.27
C ALA A 474 -10.31 -6.96 25.73
N LYS A 475 -10.50 -8.28 25.96
CA LYS A 475 -10.49 -8.84 27.30
C LYS A 475 -9.03 -9.03 27.74
N ILE A 476 -8.59 -8.24 28.73
CA ILE A 476 -7.21 -8.22 29.19
C ILE A 476 -7.05 -8.91 30.55
N LYS A 477 -5.82 -9.34 30.83
CA LYS A 477 -5.41 -9.83 32.13
C LYS A 477 -4.66 -8.70 32.84
N GLY A 478 -4.82 -8.62 34.16
CA GLY A 478 -4.13 -7.65 34.96
C GLY A 478 -4.29 -7.97 36.45
N ASN A 479 -3.38 -7.45 37.26
CA ASN A 479 -3.44 -7.52 38.71
C ASN A 479 -4.37 -6.42 39.24
N ASN A 480 -5.19 -6.76 40.22
CA ASN A 480 -6.11 -5.81 40.82
C ASN A 480 -5.32 -4.64 41.48
N LYS A 481 -5.83 -3.41 41.34
CA LYS A 481 -5.23 -2.15 41.83
C LYS A 481 -3.84 -1.84 41.28
N THR A 482 -3.60 -2.23 39.99
CA THR A 482 -2.34 -1.97 39.29
C THR A 482 -2.56 -1.07 38.09
N ARG A 483 -1.58 -0.24 37.74
CA ARG A 483 -1.57 0.58 36.53
C ARG A 483 -0.84 -0.14 35.41
N TYR A 484 -1.32 0.08 34.20
CA TYR A 484 -0.74 -0.48 32.98
C TYR A 484 -0.61 0.60 31.91
N GLN A 485 0.43 0.46 31.10
CA GLN A 485 0.61 1.22 29.87
C GLN A 485 0.04 0.40 28.71
N VAL A 486 -0.61 1.06 27.77
CA VAL A 486 -1.26 0.44 26.63
C VAL A 486 -0.69 0.99 25.33
N TYR A 487 -0.39 0.08 24.41
CA TYR A 487 0.13 0.39 23.08
C TYR A 487 -0.68 -0.32 22.02
N LEU A 488 -0.80 0.30 20.85
CA LEU A 488 -1.31 -0.33 19.64
C LEU A 488 -0.15 -0.75 18.75
N LYS A 489 -0.14 -2.00 18.34
CA LYS A 489 0.85 -2.58 17.44
C LYS A 489 0.17 -3.03 16.16
N ILE A 490 0.73 -2.67 14.99
CA ILE A 490 0.30 -3.10 13.67
C ILE A 490 1.50 -3.83 13.04
N GLY A 491 1.53 -5.16 13.12
CA GLY A 491 2.70 -5.93 12.71
C GLY A 491 3.99 -5.39 13.31
N ASP A 492 4.99 -5.18 12.47
CA ASP A 492 6.25 -4.52 12.81
C ASP A 492 6.33 -3.07 12.24
N ILE A 493 5.19 -2.43 12.04
CA ILE A 493 5.09 -1.09 11.47
C ILE A 493 5.38 -0.02 12.54
N ALA A 494 6.39 0.81 12.29
CA ALA A 494 6.74 1.94 13.13
C ALA A 494 5.79 3.13 12.87
N PHE A 495 5.36 3.78 13.95
CA PHE A 495 4.62 5.03 13.92
C PHE A 495 5.57 6.23 13.96
N ALA A 496 5.16 7.34 13.38
CA ALA A 496 5.95 8.56 13.33
C ALA A 496 5.90 9.40 14.62
N ASN A 497 5.05 9.04 15.59
CA ASN A 497 4.99 9.71 16.88
C ASN A 497 6.24 9.44 17.73
N ARG A 498 6.58 10.37 18.60
CA ARG A 498 7.59 10.11 19.63
C ARG A 498 7.04 9.12 20.66
N ILE A 499 7.87 8.16 21.02
CA ILE A 499 7.60 7.32 22.19
C ILE A 499 8.02 8.11 23.42
N PRO A 500 7.19 8.17 24.48
CA PRO A 500 7.55 8.86 25.70
C PRO A 500 8.90 8.36 26.26
N SER A 501 9.74 9.29 26.71
CA SER A 501 11.04 8.97 27.32
C SER A 501 10.86 8.10 28.56
N GLY A 502 11.70 7.09 28.72
CA GLY A 502 11.64 6.11 29.83
C GLY A 502 11.01 4.77 29.46
N ILE A 503 10.28 4.68 28.34
CA ILE A 503 9.58 3.46 27.90
C ILE A 503 10.30 2.80 26.73
N GLY A 504 10.99 3.57 25.89
CA GLY A 504 11.69 3.09 24.69
C GLY A 504 12.89 2.18 24.94
N SER A 505 13.30 2.01 26.21
CA SER A 505 14.37 1.08 26.61
C SER A 505 13.84 -0.26 27.12
N CYS A 506 12.56 -0.38 27.38
CA CYS A 506 11.96 -1.54 28.01
C CYS A 506 11.07 -2.34 27.07
N GLY A 507 11.65 -3.30 26.37
CA GLY A 507 10.95 -4.52 25.90
C GLY A 507 9.78 -4.39 24.93
N ILE A 508 9.25 -3.18 24.65
CA ILE A 508 8.49 -2.94 23.46
C ILE A 508 9.52 -2.69 22.39
N GLU A 509 9.85 -3.74 21.65
CA GLU A 509 10.48 -3.56 20.36
C GLU A 509 9.64 -2.52 19.61
N GLN A 510 10.21 -1.33 19.33
CA GLN A 510 9.60 -0.48 18.33
C GLN A 510 9.25 -1.41 17.16
N PRO A 511 8.03 -1.46 16.76
CA PRO A 511 7.10 -0.40 16.47
C PRO A 511 5.77 -0.54 17.24
N ALA A 512 5.36 0.51 17.92
CA ALA A 512 4.03 0.57 18.54
C ALA A 512 3.64 2.03 18.81
N ALA A 513 2.35 2.34 18.77
CA ALA A 513 1.81 3.62 19.13
C ALA A 513 1.37 3.61 20.61
N TYR A 514 1.88 4.53 21.40
CA TYR A 514 1.48 4.67 22.82
C TYR A 514 0.06 5.26 22.89
N LEU A 515 -0.87 4.52 23.50
CA LEU A 515 -2.26 4.94 23.66
C LEU A 515 -2.54 5.66 24.98
N GLY A 516 -1.76 5.41 26.04
CA GLY A 516 -1.98 5.97 27.36
C GLY A 516 -1.86 4.95 28.47
N LYS A 517 -2.41 5.30 29.66
CA LYS A 517 -2.40 4.46 30.88
C LYS A 517 -3.81 4.09 31.28
N ILE A 518 -3.95 2.91 31.88
CA ILE A 518 -5.19 2.41 32.49
C ILE A 518 -4.93 1.95 33.92
N TYR A 519 -5.97 1.98 34.75
CA TYR A 519 -5.98 1.39 36.06
C TYR A 519 -6.88 0.15 36.09
N PHE A 520 -6.41 -0.91 36.71
CA PHE A 520 -7.16 -2.17 36.82
C PHE A 520 -7.77 -2.26 38.21
N ASP A 521 -9.09 -2.24 38.34
CA ASP A 521 -9.81 -2.34 39.61
C ASP A 521 -11.09 -3.19 39.47
N GLU A 522 -11.04 -4.42 39.93
CA GLU A 522 -12.15 -5.36 39.85
C GLU A 522 -13.35 -4.98 40.76
N SER A 523 -13.17 -4.04 41.70
CA SER A 523 -14.29 -3.52 42.49
C SER A 523 -15.21 -2.62 41.69
N VAL A 524 -14.73 -2.07 40.58
CA VAL A 524 -15.51 -1.25 39.66
C VAL A 524 -16.39 -2.13 38.80
N LYS A 525 -17.71 -1.94 38.90
CA LYS A 525 -18.65 -2.59 37.98
C LYS A 525 -18.62 -1.88 36.64
N SER A 526 -18.51 -2.62 35.54
CA SER A 526 -18.59 -2.05 34.21
C SER A 526 -19.91 -1.29 34.06
N SER A 527 -19.82 -0.02 33.65
CA SER A 527 -20.99 0.84 33.43
C SER A 527 -21.78 0.49 32.17
N ILE A 528 -21.32 -0.48 31.38
CA ILE A 528 -21.93 -0.86 30.11
C ILE A 528 -22.62 -2.22 30.24
N ASN A 529 -23.92 -2.23 29.92
CA ASN A 529 -24.75 -3.43 29.94
C ASN A 529 -24.21 -4.47 28.93
N PRO A 530 -23.83 -5.70 29.38
CA PRO A 530 -23.24 -6.74 28.48
C PRO A 530 -24.18 -7.20 27.36
N ARG A 531 -25.45 -6.80 27.36
CA ARG A 531 -26.46 -7.19 26.34
C ARG A 531 -26.30 -6.46 24.99
N THR A 532 -25.37 -5.51 24.87
CA THR A 532 -25.13 -4.75 23.63
C THR A 532 -23.83 -5.11 22.90
N LEU A 533 -23.08 -6.09 23.40
CA LEU A 533 -22.01 -6.67 22.60
C LEU A 533 -22.66 -7.55 21.53
N PRO A 534 -22.39 -7.35 20.23
CA PRO A 534 -22.69 -8.38 19.25
C PRO A 534 -21.96 -9.63 19.72
N SER A 535 -22.72 -10.70 20.01
CA SER A 535 -22.12 -12.00 20.27
C SER A 535 -21.33 -12.35 19.00
N GLY A 536 -20.01 -12.23 19.07
CA GLY A 536 -19.09 -12.63 18.03
C GLY A 536 -19.11 -14.13 17.85
N THR A 537 -20.21 -14.68 17.37
CA THR A 537 -20.17 -15.91 16.61
C THR A 537 -19.65 -15.51 15.23
N ALA A 538 -18.35 -15.66 15.08
CA ALA A 538 -17.69 -15.59 13.80
C ALA A 538 -18.35 -16.57 12.84
N GLN A 539 -19.38 -16.15 12.12
CA GLN A 539 -19.65 -16.75 10.84
C GLN A 539 -18.49 -16.34 9.95
N LYS A 540 -17.57 -17.29 9.73
CA LYS A 540 -16.65 -17.30 8.60
C LYS A 540 -17.49 -17.25 7.31
N LYS A 541 -17.91 -16.06 6.94
CA LYS A 541 -18.19 -15.75 5.55
C LYS A 541 -16.88 -15.30 4.98
N ASN A 542 -16.30 -16.09 4.11
CA ASN A 542 -15.29 -15.65 3.14
C ASN A 542 -15.96 -14.58 2.27
N ALA A 543 -16.03 -13.36 2.81
CA ALA A 543 -16.43 -12.20 2.04
C ALA A 543 -15.21 -11.76 1.23
N PRO A 544 -15.37 -11.45 -0.05
CA PRO A 544 -14.28 -10.93 -0.86
C PRO A 544 -13.67 -9.70 -0.18
N PHE A 545 -12.34 -9.58 -0.26
CA PHE A 545 -11.50 -8.52 0.27
C PHE A 545 -12.09 -7.10 0.14
N VAL A 546 -12.70 -6.78 -0.98
CA VAL A 546 -13.29 -5.46 -1.29
C VAL A 546 -14.60 -5.19 -0.54
N GLN A 547 -15.29 -6.18 0.00
CA GLN A 547 -16.51 -5.89 0.76
C GLN A 547 -16.24 -5.16 2.09
N ARG A 548 -15.04 -5.31 2.68
CA ARG A 548 -14.62 -4.60 3.90
C ARG A 548 -14.04 -3.21 3.61
N GLU A 549 -13.36 -3.03 2.48
CA GLU A 549 -12.82 -1.74 2.03
C GLU A 549 -13.90 -0.69 1.72
N ARG A 550 -15.14 -1.13 1.45
CA ARG A 550 -16.26 -0.25 1.12
C ARG A 550 -16.62 0.77 2.20
N HIS A 551 -16.13 0.64 3.40
CA HIS A 551 -16.53 1.51 4.51
C HIS A 551 -15.57 2.70 4.72
N ASN A 552 -14.33 2.64 4.27
CA ASN A 552 -13.30 3.60 4.68
C ASN A 552 -12.66 4.42 3.54
N ALA A 553 -12.71 3.96 2.30
CA ALA A 553 -12.24 4.76 1.17
C ALA A 553 -13.36 5.66 0.64
N ILE A 554 -13.60 6.78 1.29
CA ILE A 554 -14.51 7.83 0.80
C ILE A 554 -13.65 8.88 0.11
N ILE A 555 -13.73 8.89 -1.21
CA ILE A 555 -13.14 9.94 -2.03
C ILE A 555 -14.17 11.07 -2.11
N ARG A 556 -13.79 12.30 -1.79
CA ARG A 556 -14.62 13.48 -1.96
C ARG A 556 -14.26 14.17 -3.27
N ASP A 557 -15.24 14.31 -4.13
CA ASP A 557 -15.20 15.21 -5.25
C ASP A 557 -16.31 16.25 -5.06
N GLY A 558 -15.93 17.50 -4.77
CA GLY A 558 -16.87 18.56 -4.42
C GLY A 558 -17.82 18.19 -3.27
N GLU A 559 -19.13 18.32 -3.49
CA GLU A 559 -20.16 17.98 -2.51
C GLU A 559 -20.60 16.50 -2.53
N LYS A 560 -20.06 15.67 -3.44
CA LYS A 560 -20.46 14.26 -3.59
C LYS A 560 -19.46 13.34 -2.91
N ARG A 561 -19.97 12.38 -2.15
CA ARG A 561 -19.17 11.31 -1.52
C ARG A 561 -19.26 10.06 -2.38
N TYR A 562 -18.11 9.50 -2.72
CA TYR A 562 -18.02 8.23 -3.45
C TYR A 562 -17.34 7.18 -2.56
N ARG A 563 -17.83 5.94 -2.63
CA ARG A 563 -17.09 4.79 -2.07
C ARG A 563 -16.05 4.32 -3.07
N ALA A 564 -15.05 3.58 -2.62
CA ALA A 564 -13.98 3.05 -3.46
C ALA A 564 -14.47 2.24 -4.70
N ASN A 565 -15.73 1.81 -4.70
CA ASN A 565 -16.35 1.10 -5.82
C ASN A 565 -17.11 2.02 -6.81
N GLY A 566 -16.93 3.32 -6.73
CA GLY A 566 -17.62 4.28 -7.60
C GLY A 566 -19.10 4.51 -7.32
N ALA A 567 -19.70 3.86 -6.30
CA ALA A 567 -21.09 4.08 -5.94
C ALA A 567 -21.24 5.32 -5.03
N THR A 568 -22.20 6.18 -5.35
CA THR A 568 -22.57 7.30 -4.46
C THR A 568 -23.12 6.75 -3.14
N SER A 569 -22.54 7.18 -2.01
CA SER A 569 -23.17 6.92 -0.72
C SER A 569 -24.33 7.89 -0.52
N ARG A 570 -25.50 7.38 -0.22
CA ARG A 570 -26.62 8.20 0.25
C ARG A 570 -26.37 8.70 1.67
#